data_f5d31410e14263ceda0d1c8652055773
#
_entry.id   f5d31410e14263ceda0d1c8652055773
#
_cell.length_a   1.000
_cell.length_b   1.000
_cell.length_c   1.000
_cell.angle_alpha   90.00
_cell.angle_beta   90.00
_cell.angle_gamma   90.00
#
_symmetry.space_group_name_H-M   'P 1'
#
loop_
_entity.id
_entity.type
_entity.pdbx_description
1 polymer ?
#
loop_
_entity_poly.entity_id
_entity_poly.type
_entity_poly.pdbx_seq_one_letter_code
_entity_poly.pdbx_strand_id
1 'polypeptide(L)'
;SLVGSEMCIRDSCAIPEQMFEDIKKIVTPEQMEEAVFTDEKQKREENIRAITEQLEEAFADNEEYLAVLGEAIYQYQKKTVRKMILKDHKRPDGRAINQIRPLAAEVDLIPRVHGSAMFTRGQTQICDVVTLAPLSEIQKIDGLDANITTKRYMHHYNFPAYSVGETKVSRGPGRREIGHGALAEKALVPVLPSIEEFPYTIRAVSETFESNGSTSMASTCASCMSLMAAGVPIKAMVAGISCGLVTGDTDDDFLVLTDIQGLEDFFGDMDFKVTGTHKGCLLYTSPSPRD
;
A
#
# COMPACT_ATOMS: atom_id res chain seq x y z
N SER A 1 -36.65 -6.51 0.53
CA SER A 1 -35.70 -7.61 0.61
C SER A 1 -34.37 -7.18 -0.01
N LEU A 2 -33.28 -7.39 0.68
CA LEU A 2 -31.90 -7.02 0.25
C LEU A 2 -31.46 -7.72 -1.05
N VAL A 3 -32.06 -8.86 -1.38
CA VAL A 3 -31.72 -9.66 -2.56
C VAL A 3 -32.07 -8.92 -3.87
N GLY A 4 -33.10 -8.08 -3.89
CA GLY A 4 -33.46 -7.31 -5.08
C GLY A 4 -32.52 -6.12 -5.37
N SER A 5 -31.91 -5.56 -4.34
CA SER A 5 -30.95 -4.43 -4.52
C SER A 5 -29.59 -4.90 -5.02
N GLU A 6 -29.11 -6.08 -4.63
CA GLU A 6 -27.86 -6.63 -5.14
C GLU A 6 -27.95 -7.04 -6.62
N MET A 7 -29.07 -7.60 -7.05
CA MET A 7 -29.30 -7.90 -8.47
C MET A 7 -29.33 -6.61 -9.31
N CYS A 8 -30.02 -5.57 -8.86
CA CYS A 8 -30.05 -4.28 -9.57
C CYS A 8 -28.67 -3.62 -9.70
N ILE A 9 -27.80 -3.73 -8.67
CA ILE A 9 -26.44 -3.19 -8.72
C ILE A 9 -25.57 -3.97 -9.72
N ARG A 10 -25.71 -5.30 -9.78
CA ARG A 10 -24.97 -6.13 -10.74
C ARG A 10 -25.38 -5.86 -12.19
N ASP A 11 -26.67 -5.75 -12.45
CA ASP A 11 -27.18 -5.50 -13.80
C ASP A 11 -26.85 -4.09 -14.34
N SER A 12 -26.77 -3.09 -13.47
CA SER A 12 -26.44 -1.73 -13.86
C SER A 12 -24.95 -1.50 -14.20
N CYS A 13 -24.07 -2.43 -13.77
CA CYS A 13 -22.63 -2.37 -14.03
C CYS A 13 -22.15 -3.52 -14.93
N ALA A 14 -23.05 -4.28 -15.54
CA ALA A 14 -22.68 -5.37 -16.44
C ALA A 14 -22.03 -4.80 -17.71
N ILE A 15 -20.80 -5.23 -17.98
CA ILE A 15 -20.09 -4.85 -19.20
C ILE A 15 -20.54 -5.81 -20.31
N PRO A 16 -21.05 -5.30 -21.45
CA PRO A 16 -21.41 -6.14 -22.57
C PRO A 16 -20.21 -6.98 -23.06
N GLU A 17 -20.38 -8.30 -23.24
CA GLU A 17 -19.29 -9.15 -23.72
C GLU A 17 -18.71 -8.68 -25.07
N GLN A 18 -19.59 -8.17 -25.93
CA GLN A 18 -19.20 -7.63 -27.23
C GLN A 18 -18.25 -6.44 -27.08
N MET A 19 -18.41 -5.62 -26.05
CA MET A 19 -17.55 -4.47 -25.80
C MET A 19 -16.07 -4.87 -25.60
N PHE A 20 -15.81 -5.98 -24.90
CA PHE A 20 -14.44 -6.47 -24.74
C PHE A 20 -13.79 -6.88 -26.06
N GLU A 21 -14.57 -7.48 -26.98
CA GLU A 21 -14.07 -7.84 -28.29
C GLU A 21 -13.81 -6.62 -29.16
N ASP A 22 -14.64 -5.59 -29.03
CA ASP A 22 -14.48 -4.33 -29.75
C ASP A 22 -13.29 -3.52 -29.20
N ILE A 23 -13.08 -3.51 -27.88
CA ILE A 23 -11.88 -2.91 -27.24
C ILE A 23 -10.61 -3.61 -27.74
N LYS A 24 -10.58 -4.94 -27.81
CA LYS A 24 -9.41 -5.71 -28.27
C LYS A 24 -9.06 -5.48 -29.76
N LYS A 25 -10.04 -5.06 -30.58
CA LYS A 25 -9.78 -4.69 -31.98
C LYS A 25 -9.06 -3.35 -32.09
N ILE A 26 -9.30 -2.45 -31.14
CA ILE A 26 -8.70 -1.09 -31.12
C ILE A 26 -7.38 -1.12 -30.36
N VAL A 27 -7.37 -1.76 -29.19
CA VAL A 27 -6.21 -1.90 -28.33
C VAL A 27 -5.89 -3.39 -28.15
N THR A 28 -4.85 -3.85 -28.84
CA THR A 28 -4.48 -5.26 -28.77
C THR A 28 -3.94 -5.65 -27.40
N PRO A 29 -3.96 -6.95 -27.04
CA PRO A 29 -3.38 -7.42 -25.78
C PRO A 29 -1.90 -7.04 -25.61
N GLU A 30 -1.14 -7.01 -26.70
CA GLU A 30 0.28 -6.64 -26.73
C GLU A 30 0.46 -5.15 -26.40
N GLN A 31 -0.40 -4.28 -26.94
CA GLN A 31 -0.39 -2.85 -26.64
C GLN A 31 -0.76 -2.58 -25.17
N MET A 32 -1.74 -3.31 -24.64
CA MET A 32 -2.10 -3.20 -23.21
C MET A 32 -0.97 -3.71 -22.32
N GLU A 33 -0.32 -4.81 -22.68
CA GLU A 33 0.85 -5.32 -21.96
C GLU A 33 2.00 -4.32 -21.95
N GLU A 34 2.33 -3.71 -23.09
CA GLU A 34 3.36 -2.68 -23.22
C GLU A 34 3.03 -1.45 -22.38
N ALA A 35 1.77 -1.04 -22.36
CA ALA A 35 1.32 0.11 -21.58
C ALA A 35 1.46 -0.09 -20.07
N VAL A 36 1.25 -1.31 -19.55
CA VAL A 36 1.37 -1.62 -18.12
C VAL A 36 2.78 -2.04 -17.72
N PHE A 37 3.62 -2.45 -18.67
CA PHE A 37 4.98 -2.93 -18.42
C PHE A 37 5.97 -1.77 -18.33
N THR A 38 6.05 -1.18 -17.13
CA THR A 38 7.01 -0.13 -16.80
C THR A 38 7.22 -0.06 -15.29
N ASP A 39 8.41 0.24 -14.85
CA ASP A 39 8.77 0.47 -13.45
C ASP A 39 8.28 1.84 -12.93
N GLU A 40 8.10 2.82 -13.83
CA GLU A 40 7.61 4.15 -13.49
C GLU A 40 6.08 4.22 -13.43
N LYS A 41 5.54 4.49 -12.23
CA LYS A 41 4.10 4.63 -12.01
C LYS A 41 3.47 5.73 -12.89
N GLN A 42 4.08 6.90 -12.95
CA GLN A 42 3.54 8.04 -13.73
C GLN A 42 3.45 7.72 -15.21
N LYS A 43 4.51 7.16 -15.79
CA LYS A 43 4.54 6.75 -17.19
C LYS A 43 3.47 5.71 -17.51
N ARG A 44 3.24 4.76 -16.61
CA ARG A 44 2.16 3.79 -16.75
C ARG A 44 0.79 4.46 -16.76
N GLU A 45 0.55 5.40 -15.85
CA GLU A 45 -0.70 6.15 -15.79
C GLU A 45 -0.92 6.99 -17.05
N GLU A 46 0.13 7.60 -17.62
CA GLU A 46 0.09 8.31 -18.89
C GLU A 46 -0.24 7.39 -20.05
N ASN A 47 0.40 6.21 -20.14
CA ASN A 47 0.11 5.22 -21.17
C ASN A 47 -1.35 4.75 -21.12
N ILE A 48 -1.86 4.48 -19.94
CA ILE A 48 -3.26 4.06 -19.75
C ILE A 48 -4.23 5.20 -20.07
N ARG A 49 -3.88 6.44 -19.74
CA ARG A 49 -4.68 7.61 -20.11
C ARG A 49 -4.78 7.76 -21.63
N ALA A 50 -3.66 7.60 -22.35
CA ALA A 50 -3.66 7.64 -23.82
C ALA A 50 -4.55 6.55 -24.44
N ILE A 51 -4.52 5.33 -23.87
CA ILE A 51 -5.43 4.25 -24.28
C ILE A 51 -6.89 4.62 -23.98
N THR A 52 -7.16 5.22 -22.85
CA THR A 52 -8.52 5.65 -22.47
C THR A 52 -9.05 6.69 -23.43
N GLU A 53 -8.27 7.73 -23.74
CA GLU A 53 -8.62 8.78 -24.70
C GLU A 53 -8.88 8.20 -26.11
N GLN A 54 -8.04 7.26 -26.56
CA GLN A 54 -8.23 6.56 -27.84
C GLN A 54 -9.57 5.79 -27.88
N LEU A 55 -9.94 5.13 -26.79
CA LEU A 55 -11.18 4.36 -26.70
C LEU A 55 -12.41 5.28 -26.56
N GLU A 56 -12.30 6.40 -25.84
CA GLU A 56 -13.33 7.43 -25.74
C GLU A 56 -13.64 8.03 -27.12
N GLU A 57 -12.62 8.34 -27.91
CA GLU A 57 -12.80 8.82 -29.28
C GLU A 57 -13.45 7.77 -30.18
N ALA A 58 -13.03 6.51 -30.07
CA ALA A 58 -13.55 5.42 -30.89
C ALA A 58 -15.01 5.06 -30.58
N PHE A 59 -15.44 5.26 -29.33
CA PHE A 59 -16.80 4.97 -28.88
C PHE A 59 -17.65 6.25 -28.64
N ALA A 60 -17.23 7.40 -29.17
CA ALA A 60 -17.90 8.70 -28.95
C ALA A 60 -19.39 8.69 -29.29
N ASP A 61 -19.81 7.88 -30.27
CA ASP A 61 -21.21 7.75 -30.71
C ASP A 61 -22.02 6.70 -29.89
N ASN A 62 -21.41 6.03 -28.91
CA ASN A 62 -22.04 4.96 -28.13
C ASN A 62 -22.06 5.30 -26.62
N GLU A 63 -23.12 6.00 -26.19
CA GLU A 63 -23.28 6.43 -24.78
C GLU A 63 -23.32 5.24 -23.79
N GLU A 64 -23.85 4.07 -24.20
CA GLU A 64 -23.89 2.88 -23.37
C GLU A 64 -22.47 2.36 -23.07
N TYR A 65 -21.58 2.36 -24.08
CA TYR A 65 -20.19 1.95 -23.88
C TYR A 65 -19.42 2.98 -23.05
N LEU A 66 -19.62 4.27 -23.30
CA LEU A 66 -18.95 5.33 -22.54
C LEU A 66 -19.28 5.26 -21.02
N ALA A 67 -20.51 4.92 -20.67
CA ALA A 67 -20.94 4.81 -19.27
C ALA A 67 -20.18 3.74 -18.47
N VAL A 68 -19.70 2.67 -19.12
CA VAL A 68 -18.99 1.54 -18.48
C VAL A 68 -17.52 1.39 -18.94
N LEU A 69 -17.04 2.32 -19.77
CA LEU A 69 -15.70 2.25 -20.38
C LEU A 69 -14.59 2.16 -19.33
N GLY A 70 -14.66 2.95 -18.27
CA GLY A 70 -13.66 2.95 -17.21
C GLY A 70 -13.55 1.58 -16.54
N GLU A 71 -14.68 0.93 -16.24
CA GLU A 71 -14.70 -0.41 -15.67
C GLU A 71 -14.20 -1.46 -16.67
N ALA A 72 -14.54 -1.34 -17.95
CA ALA A 72 -14.07 -2.23 -19.00
C ALA A 72 -12.54 -2.18 -19.16
N ILE A 73 -11.96 -0.98 -19.17
CA ILE A 73 -10.51 -0.77 -19.21
C ILE A 73 -9.85 -1.37 -17.95
N TYR A 74 -10.41 -1.13 -16.77
CA TYR A 74 -9.92 -1.70 -15.52
C TYR A 74 -9.89 -3.24 -15.56
N GLN A 75 -10.96 -3.86 -16.01
CA GLN A 75 -11.04 -5.32 -16.16
C GLN A 75 -10.07 -5.86 -17.22
N TYR A 76 -9.83 -5.11 -18.29
CA TYR A 76 -8.88 -5.48 -19.31
C TYR A 76 -7.44 -5.41 -18.78
N GLN A 77 -7.07 -4.35 -18.08
CA GLN A 77 -5.78 -4.24 -17.39
C GLN A 77 -5.59 -5.38 -16.39
N LYS A 78 -6.60 -5.65 -15.55
CA LYS A 78 -6.58 -6.72 -14.56
C LYS A 78 -6.29 -8.07 -15.21
N LYS A 79 -7.01 -8.41 -16.30
CA LYS A 79 -6.79 -9.67 -17.04
C LYS A 79 -5.39 -9.74 -17.65
N THR A 80 -4.89 -8.63 -18.19
CA THR A 80 -3.55 -8.57 -18.80
C THR A 80 -2.46 -8.76 -17.75
N VAL A 81 -2.50 -8.01 -16.65
CA VAL A 81 -1.50 -8.10 -15.58
C VAL A 81 -1.51 -9.49 -14.92
N ARG A 82 -2.70 -10.05 -14.64
CA ARG A 82 -2.81 -11.42 -14.08
C ARG A 82 -2.24 -12.47 -15.00
N LYS A 83 -2.49 -12.35 -16.33
CA LYS A 83 -1.89 -13.23 -17.35
C LYS A 83 -0.37 -13.12 -17.34
N MET A 84 0.19 -11.91 -17.35
CA MET A 84 1.64 -11.68 -17.29
C MET A 84 2.26 -12.35 -16.06
N ILE A 85 1.63 -12.21 -14.89
CA ILE A 85 2.15 -12.79 -13.65
C ILE A 85 2.03 -14.32 -13.65
N LEU A 86 0.84 -14.87 -13.91
CA LEU A 86 0.57 -16.31 -13.77
C LEU A 86 1.16 -17.15 -14.90
N LYS A 87 1.05 -16.70 -16.15
CA LYS A 87 1.47 -17.49 -17.32
C LYS A 87 2.88 -17.18 -17.79
N ASP A 88 3.22 -15.88 -17.80
CA ASP A 88 4.51 -15.44 -18.35
C ASP A 88 5.57 -15.25 -17.27
N HIS A 89 5.19 -15.38 -15.97
CA HIS A 89 6.02 -15.14 -14.80
C HIS A 89 6.73 -13.77 -14.85
N LYS A 90 6.05 -12.78 -15.43
CA LYS A 90 6.55 -11.44 -15.69
C LYS A 90 5.80 -10.42 -14.83
N ARG A 91 6.52 -9.72 -13.97
CA ARG A 91 5.95 -8.63 -13.18
C ARG A 91 5.88 -7.34 -14.00
N PRO A 92 4.92 -6.44 -13.73
CA PRO A 92 4.77 -5.18 -14.49
C PRO A 92 6.02 -4.28 -14.47
N ASP A 93 6.85 -4.36 -13.45
CA ASP A 93 8.10 -3.61 -13.32
C ASP A 93 9.36 -4.40 -13.72
N GLY A 94 9.18 -5.58 -14.30
CA GLY A 94 10.28 -6.44 -14.80
C GLY A 94 11.07 -7.18 -13.72
N ARG A 95 10.72 -7.08 -12.44
CA ARG A 95 11.38 -7.83 -11.36
C ARG A 95 11.09 -9.32 -11.43
N ALA A 96 11.98 -10.12 -10.86
CA ALA A 96 11.70 -11.54 -10.56
C ALA A 96 10.63 -11.65 -9.44
N ILE A 97 9.93 -12.81 -9.38
CA ILE A 97 8.80 -13.06 -8.46
C ILE A 97 9.17 -12.79 -7.00
N ASN A 98 10.37 -13.14 -6.58
CA ASN A 98 10.90 -12.99 -5.21
C ASN A 98 11.83 -11.79 -5.03
N GLN A 99 11.95 -10.92 -6.01
CA GLN A 99 12.85 -9.78 -5.96
C GLN A 99 12.22 -8.60 -5.22
N ILE A 100 12.98 -8.04 -4.28
CA ILE A 100 12.63 -6.81 -3.56
C ILE A 100 13.06 -5.60 -4.40
N ARG A 101 12.29 -4.51 -4.34
CA ARG A 101 12.65 -3.22 -4.95
C ARG A 101 13.96 -2.68 -4.37
N PRO A 102 14.70 -1.81 -5.10
CA PRO A 102 15.88 -1.15 -4.56
C PRO A 102 15.57 -0.43 -3.24
N LEU A 103 16.46 -0.61 -2.26
CA LEU A 103 16.34 -0.01 -0.93
C LEU A 103 17.33 1.12 -0.76
N ALA A 104 16.89 2.23 -0.15
CA ALA A 104 17.75 3.27 0.38
C ALA A 104 17.28 3.65 1.79
N ALA A 105 18.23 3.99 2.65
CA ALA A 105 17.97 4.32 4.04
C ALA A 105 18.92 5.43 4.48
N GLU A 106 18.36 6.48 5.08
CA GLU A 106 19.08 7.63 5.60
C GLU A 106 18.57 7.96 7.00
N VAL A 107 19.46 8.41 7.88
CA VAL A 107 19.10 8.82 9.25
C VAL A 107 19.62 10.23 9.52
N ASP A 108 19.11 10.86 10.59
CA ASP A 108 19.51 12.19 11.04
C ASP A 108 19.31 13.30 10.00
N LEU A 109 18.26 13.19 9.19
CA LEU A 109 17.93 14.16 8.13
C LEU A 109 17.51 15.53 8.67
N ILE A 110 16.83 15.55 9.80
CA ILE A 110 16.27 16.77 10.39
C ILE A 110 17.03 17.09 11.67
N PRO A 111 17.85 18.18 11.69
CA PRO A 111 18.81 18.41 12.77
C PRO A 111 18.23 18.73 14.15
N ARG A 112 16.96 19.18 14.23
CA ARG A 112 16.36 19.66 15.49
C ARG A 112 15.39 18.70 16.16
N VAL A 113 15.13 17.56 15.56
CA VAL A 113 14.31 16.51 16.14
C VAL A 113 15.18 15.54 16.95
N HIS A 114 14.58 14.70 17.77
CA HIS A 114 15.32 13.72 18.57
C HIS A 114 15.85 12.55 17.72
N GLY A 115 15.12 12.17 16.67
CA GLY A 115 15.57 11.22 15.65
C GLY A 115 14.74 11.37 14.39
N SER A 116 15.34 11.14 13.24
CA SER A 116 14.66 11.12 11.94
C SER A 116 15.28 10.09 11.02
N ALA A 117 14.45 9.52 10.15
CA ALA A 117 14.90 8.57 9.15
C ALA A 117 14.06 8.69 7.87
N MET A 118 14.71 8.48 6.74
CA MET A 118 14.07 8.29 5.44
C MET A 118 14.28 6.84 5.01
N PHE A 119 13.19 6.17 4.68
CA PHE A 119 13.21 4.84 4.10
C PHE A 119 12.58 4.87 2.71
N THR A 120 13.33 4.42 1.73
CA THR A 120 12.90 4.35 0.34
C THR A 120 12.95 2.91 -0.15
N ARG A 121 11.88 2.46 -0.79
CA ARG A 121 11.77 1.15 -1.43
C ARG A 121 11.15 1.33 -2.82
N GLY A 122 11.99 1.40 -3.84
CA GLY A 122 11.58 1.82 -5.18
C GLY A 122 10.91 3.20 -5.12
N GLN A 123 9.68 3.30 -5.61
CA GLN A 123 8.85 4.50 -5.59
C GLN A 123 7.96 4.62 -4.32
N THR A 124 8.32 3.99 -3.23
CA THR A 124 7.67 4.19 -1.93
C THR A 124 8.66 4.83 -0.99
N GLN A 125 8.37 6.04 -0.52
CA GLN A 125 9.25 6.82 0.33
C GLN A 125 8.52 7.33 1.58
N ILE A 126 9.09 7.06 2.75
CA ILE A 126 8.56 7.46 4.06
C ILE A 126 9.64 8.21 4.84
N CYS A 127 9.28 9.38 5.33
CA CYS A 127 10.06 10.08 6.34
C CYS A 127 9.41 9.87 7.70
N ASP A 128 10.18 9.42 8.68
CA ASP A 128 9.72 9.27 10.06
C ASP A 128 10.51 10.17 11.00
N VAL A 129 9.80 10.77 11.94
CA VAL A 129 10.37 11.69 12.93
C VAL A 129 9.96 11.26 14.33
N VAL A 130 10.95 11.08 15.21
CA VAL A 130 10.73 10.73 16.60
C VAL A 130 10.91 11.95 17.52
N THR A 131 9.94 12.13 18.40
CA THR A 131 9.98 13.10 19.49
C THR A 131 9.93 12.38 20.83
N LEU A 132 10.85 12.72 21.73
CA LEU A 132 10.90 12.22 23.10
C LEU A 132 10.39 13.31 24.04
N ALA A 133 9.62 12.91 25.05
CA ALA A 133 9.05 13.81 26.04
C ALA A 133 9.07 13.16 27.43
N PRO A 134 8.95 13.92 28.53
CA PRO A 134 8.82 13.36 29.86
C PRO A 134 7.54 12.53 30.01
N LEU A 135 7.48 11.65 30.99
CA LEU A 135 6.32 10.78 31.24
C LEU A 135 5.03 11.55 31.59
N SER A 136 5.12 12.83 31.98
CA SER A 136 3.94 13.68 32.12
C SER A 136 3.13 13.87 30.84
N GLU A 137 3.79 13.73 29.68
CA GLU A 137 3.20 13.88 28.34
C GLU A 137 2.64 12.57 27.77
N ILE A 138 2.47 11.56 28.62
CA ILE A 138 1.86 10.29 28.24
C ILE A 138 0.43 10.52 27.71
N GLN A 139 0.06 9.92 26.61
CA GLN A 139 -1.31 10.05 26.10
C GLN A 139 -2.28 9.36 27.06
N LYS A 140 -3.26 10.12 27.54
CA LYS A 140 -4.40 9.58 28.31
C LYS A 140 -5.48 9.14 27.33
N ILE A 141 -5.97 7.93 27.50
CA ILE A 141 -7.05 7.36 26.70
C ILE A 141 -8.30 7.34 27.57
N ASP A 142 -9.28 8.16 27.16
CA ASP A 142 -10.61 8.20 27.79
C ASP A 142 -11.59 7.47 26.85
N GLY A 143 -11.74 6.19 27.05
CA GLY A 143 -12.57 5.31 26.21
C GLY A 143 -13.42 4.35 27.04
N LEU A 144 -14.29 3.61 26.37
CA LEU A 144 -15.16 2.60 27.00
C LEU A 144 -14.37 1.37 27.48
N ASP A 145 -13.18 1.16 26.97
CA ASP A 145 -12.28 0.07 27.41
C ASP A 145 -11.42 0.53 28.57
N ALA A 146 -11.77 0.09 29.78
CA ALA A 146 -11.08 0.44 31.01
C ALA A 146 -9.68 -0.19 31.15
N ASN A 147 -9.27 -1.10 30.25
CA ASN A 147 -8.00 -1.82 30.35
C ASN A 147 -6.79 -1.00 29.85
N ILE A 148 -7.01 -0.01 29.00
CA ILE A 148 -5.97 0.85 28.45
C ILE A 148 -6.30 2.30 28.76
N THR A 149 -5.68 2.84 29.82
CA THR A 149 -5.89 4.22 30.24
C THR A 149 -4.81 5.20 29.79
N THR A 150 -3.65 4.68 29.41
CA THR A 150 -2.49 5.48 28.98
C THR A 150 -1.71 4.79 27.87
N LYS A 151 -1.06 5.61 27.05
CA LYS A 151 -0.24 5.14 25.92
C LYS A 151 1.07 5.93 25.89
N ARG A 152 2.18 5.23 26.15
CA ARG A 152 3.53 5.81 26.18
C ARG A 152 4.15 5.96 24.80
N TYR A 153 3.91 5.00 23.90
CA TYR A 153 4.33 5.05 22.52
C TYR A 153 3.15 5.39 21.62
N MET A 154 3.31 6.43 20.83
CA MET A 154 2.33 6.90 19.86
C MET A 154 2.95 6.83 18.48
N HIS A 155 2.27 6.19 17.55
CA HIS A 155 2.68 6.16 16.15
C HIS A 155 1.59 6.81 15.29
N HIS A 156 1.93 7.94 14.68
CA HIS A 156 1.06 8.66 13.75
C HIS A 156 1.55 8.42 12.33
N TYR A 157 0.61 8.19 11.44
CA TYR A 157 0.88 7.95 10.03
C TYR A 157 0.05 8.90 9.19
N ASN A 158 0.71 9.62 8.28
CA ASN A 158 0.09 10.56 7.39
C ASN A 158 0.28 10.11 5.93
N PHE A 159 -0.81 10.18 5.16
CA PHE A 159 -0.85 9.81 3.75
C PHE A 159 -1.45 10.98 2.94
N PRO A 160 -0.67 12.05 2.71
CA PRO A 160 -1.15 13.21 1.98
C PRO A 160 -1.39 12.89 0.50
N ALA A 161 -2.30 13.62 -0.13
CA ALA A 161 -2.71 13.37 -1.51
C ALA A 161 -1.53 13.46 -2.51
N TYR A 162 -0.57 14.34 -2.25
CA TYR A 162 0.62 14.47 -3.11
C TYR A 162 1.46 13.17 -3.20
N SER A 163 1.39 12.29 -2.20
CA SER A 163 2.13 11.02 -2.20
C SER A 163 1.69 10.06 -3.33
N VAL A 164 0.54 10.28 -3.90
CA VAL A 164 -0.01 9.55 -5.05
C VAL A 164 -0.21 10.44 -6.28
N GLY A 165 0.28 11.68 -6.25
CA GLY A 165 0.16 12.63 -7.36
C GLY A 165 -1.21 13.31 -7.46
N GLU A 166 -2.02 13.27 -6.41
CA GLU A 166 -3.35 13.88 -6.38
C GLU A 166 -3.35 15.24 -5.66
N THR A 167 -4.31 16.09 -6.01
CA THR A 167 -4.65 17.30 -5.27
C THR A 167 -5.95 17.07 -4.51
N LYS A 168 -5.91 17.20 -3.18
CA LYS A 168 -7.07 16.97 -2.32
C LYS A 168 -7.06 17.87 -1.09
N VAL A 169 -8.23 18.28 -0.64
CA VAL A 169 -8.36 19.02 0.62
C VAL A 169 -8.01 18.10 1.79
N SER A 170 -7.06 18.53 2.63
CA SER A 170 -6.73 17.80 3.87
C SER A 170 -7.82 18.02 4.91
N ARG A 171 -8.45 16.94 5.37
CA ARG A 171 -9.50 16.94 6.39
C ARG A 171 -9.11 16.18 7.67
N GLY A 172 -7.79 16.00 7.88
CA GLY A 172 -7.25 15.17 8.95
C GLY A 172 -7.17 13.68 8.56
N PRO A 173 -6.65 12.82 9.47
CA PRO A 173 -6.40 11.41 9.19
C PRO A 173 -7.71 10.63 8.99
N GLY A 174 -7.77 9.89 7.91
CA GLY A 174 -8.85 8.95 7.62
C GLY A 174 -8.65 7.59 8.30
N ARG A 175 -9.61 6.69 8.14
CA ARG A 175 -9.54 5.32 8.71
C ARG A 175 -8.33 4.54 8.23
N ARG A 176 -7.93 4.73 6.96
CA ARG A 176 -6.75 4.07 6.37
C ARG A 176 -5.48 4.49 7.09
N GLU A 177 -5.30 5.79 7.33
CA GLU A 177 -4.12 6.30 8.03
C GLU A 177 -4.07 5.81 9.47
N ILE A 178 -5.19 5.80 10.16
CA ILE A 178 -5.30 5.26 11.53
C ILE A 178 -4.93 3.77 11.56
N GLY A 179 -5.45 2.98 10.62
CA GLY A 179 -5.14 1.55 10.52
C GLY A 179 -3.67 1.27 10.19
N HIS A 180 -3.08 2.02 9.26
CA HIS A 180 -1.67 1.89 8.91
C HIS A 180 -0.75 2.28 10.06
N GLY A 181 -1.07 3.37 10.76
CA GLY A 181 -0.34 3.77 11.97
C GLY A 181 -0.41 2.72 13.07
N ALA A 182 -1.58 2.13 13.29
CA ALA A 182 -1.78 1.06 14.27
C ALA A 182 -1.00 -0.22 13.94
N LEU A 183 -0.83 -0.57 12.65
CA LEU A 183 0.00 -1.69 12.23
C LEU A 183 1.48 -1.47 12.58
N ALA A 184 2.02 -0.31 12.21
CA ALA A 184 3.42 0.03 12.52
C ALA A 184 3.65 0.12 14.04
N GLU A 185 2.70 0.69 14.79
CA GLU A 185 2.75 0.74 16.24
C GLU A 185 2.81 -0.65 16.87
N LYS A 186 1.88 -1.53 16.52
CA LYS A 186 1.83 -2.90 17.03
C LYS A 186 3.10 -3.70 16.70
N ALA A 187 3.72 -3.43 15.55
CA ALA A 187 4.98 -4.04 15.17
C ALA A 187 6.17 -3.62 16.04
N LEU A 188 6.17 -2.37 16.51
CA LEU A 188 7.29 -1.79 17.24
C LEU A 188 7.18 -1.92 18.78
N VAL A 189 5.96 -1.89 19.32
CA VAL A 189 5.72 -1.99 20.78
C VAL A 189 6.47 -3.15 21.46
N PRO A 190 6.54 -4.38 20.90
CA PRO A 190 7.23 -5.48 21.55
C PRO A 190 8.74 -5.30 21.71
N VAL A 191 9.35 -4.46 20.88
CA VAL A 191 10.80 -4.22 20.89
C VAL A 191 11.21 -2.96 21.67
N LEU A 192 10.25 -2.17 22.12
CA LEU A 192 10.54 -0.98 22.92
C LEU A 192 11.10 -1.36 24.30
N PRO A 193 11.99 -0.53 24.87
CA PRO A 193 12.48 -0.70 26.24
C PRO A 193 11.35 -0.49 27.26
N SER A 194 11.54 -1.00 28.48
CA SER A 194 10.63 -0.74 29.60
C SER A 194 10.70 0.74 30.04
N ILE A 195 9.77 1.17 30.91
CA ILE A 195 9.78 2.53 31.46
C ILE A 195 11.00 2.73 32.35
N GLU A 196 11.43 1.71 33.06
CA GLU A 196 12.59 1.74 33.95
C GLU A 196 13.91 1.90 33.17
N GLU A 197 13.99 1.26 31.99
CA GLU A 197 15.17 1.34 31.12
C GLU A 197 15.23 2.65 30.34
N PHE A 198 14.06 3.20 29.94
CA PHE A 198 13.97 4.38 29.12
C PHE A 198 12.73 5.24 29.52
N PRO A 199 12.87 6.14 30.51
CA PRO A 199 11.74 6.84 31.14
C PRO A 199 11.23 8.03 30.33
N TYR A 200 10.92 7.82 29.05
CA TYR A 200 10.38 8.85 28.14
C TYR A 200 9.11 8.37 27.45
N THR A 201 8.22 9.31 27.21
CA THR A 201 7.14 9.17 26.23
C THR A 201 7.73 9.33 24.84
N ILE A 202 7.32 8.47 23.92
CA ILE A 202 7.85 8.39 22.55
C ILE A 202 6.72 8.66 21.56
N ARG A 203 6.92 9.61 20.65
CA ARG A 203 6.02 9.88 19.56
C ARG A 203 6.76 9.76 18.24
N ALA A 204 6.37 8.81 17.39
CA ALA A 204 6.81 8.66 16.02
C ALA A 204 5.75 9.24 15.07
N VAL A 205 6.16 9.96 14.05
CA VAL A 205 5.29 10.50 13.00
C VAL A 205 5.88 10.14 11.66
N SER A 206 5.18 9.28 10.93
CA SER A 206 5.55 8.86 9.57
C SER A 206 4.79 9.67 8.54
N GLU A 207 5.52 10.37 7.68
CA GLU A 207 5.00 11.11 6.54
C GLU A 207 5.30 10.36 5.24
N THR A 208 4.26 10.06 4.47
CA THR A 208 4.41 9.40 3.17
C THR A 208 4.71 10.45 2.11
N PHE A 209 5.91 10.42 1.53
CA PHE A 209 6.31 11.34 0.46
C PHE A 209 5.93 10.81 -0.91
N GLU A 210 6.08 9.52 -1.13
CA GLU A 210 5.69 8.85 -2.36
C GLU A 210 5.15 7.45 -2.06
N SER A 211 4.15 7.00 -2.81
CA SER A 211 3.49 5.71 -2.62
C SER A 211 3.33 4.93 -3.91
N ASN A 212 3.94 3.74 -3.96
CA ASN A 212 3.67 2.70 -4.94
C ASN A 212 3.54 1.33 -4.25
N GLY A 213 2.62 1.24 -3.29
CA GLY A 213 2.31 0.03 -2.54
C GLY A 213 3.15 -0.17 -1.28
N SER A 214 2.53 -0.80 -0.27
CA SER A 214 3.13 -1.21 1.01
C SER A 214 3.76 -0.10 1.84
N THR A 215 3.12 1.05 1.93
CA THR A 215 3.58 2.20 2.71
C THR A 215 3.59 1.95 4.22
N SER A 216 2.64 1.17 4.76
CA SER A 216 2.61 0.81 6.19
C SER A 216 3.84 0.02 6.63
N MET A 217 4.32 -0.89 5.77
CA MET A 217 5.54 -1.65 6.06
C MET A 217 6.80 -0.80 5.91
N ALA A 218 6.82 0.13 4.96
CA ALA A 218 7.88 1.13 4.85
C ALA A 218 7.90 2.07 6.07
N SER A 219 6.72 2.47 6.59
CA SER A 219 6.60 3.23 7.83
C SER A 219 7.20 2.48 9.03
N THR A 220 6.95 1.17 9.15
CA THR A 220 7.57 0.34 10.19
C THR A 220 9.09 0.37 10.10
N CYS A 221 9.66 0.25 8.90
CA CYS A 221 11.11 0.32 8.69
C CYS A 221 11.66 1.70 9.06
N ALA A 222 11.04 2.78 8.55
CA ALA A 222 11.46 4.16 8.83
C ALA A 222 11.41 4.47 10.34
N SER A 223 10.33 4.08 11.02
CA SER A 223 10.17 4.30 12.46
C SER A 223 11.16 3.50 13.29
N CYS A 224 11.48 2.28 12.89
CA CYS A 224 12.55 1.51 13.56
C CYS A 224 13.88 2.23 13.48
N MET A 225 14.22 2.80 12.32
CA MET A 225 15.45 3.57 12.12
C MET A 225 15.46 4.89 12.88
N SER A 226 14.37 5.64 12.88
CA SER A 226 14.27 6.92 13.60
C SER A 226 14.27 6.74 15.11
N LEU A 227 13.71 5.65 15.64
CA LEU A 227 13.83 5.27 17.05
C LEU A 227 15.29 5.02 17.44
N MET A 228 16.03 4.30 16.61
CA MET A 228 17.48 4.05 16.85
C MET A 228 18.27 5.35 16.75
N ALA A 229 17.99 6.22 15.77
CA ALA A 229 18.60 7.54 15.63
C ALA A 229 18.32 8.45 16.84
N ALA A 230 17.13 8.34 17.44
CA ALA A 230 16.76 9.03 18.67
C ALA A 230 17.43 8.46 19.94
N GLY A 231 18.25 7.42 19.82
CA GLY A 231 18.90 6.76 20.94
C GLY A 231 18.00 5.88 21.81
N VAL A 232 16.81 5.50 21.30
CA VAL A 232 15.92 4.57 21.99
C VAL A 232 16.54 3.17 21.96
N PRO A 233 16.83 2.53 23.11
CA PRO A 233 17.47 1.21 23.15
C PRO A 233 16.45 0.09 22.82
N ILE A 234 16.06 -0.02 21.55
CA ILE A 234 15.16 -1.08 21.10
C ILE A 234 15.83 -2.46 21.24
N LYS A 235 15.06 -3.48 21.60
CA LYS A 235 15.56 -4.85 21.84
C LYS A 235 16.07 -5.54 20.58
N ALA A 236 15.54 -5.20 19.42
CA ALA A 236 15.93 -5.71 18.11
C ALA A 236 15.44 -4.80 17.00
N MET A 237 16.14 -4.80 15.85
CA MET A 237 15.67 -4.13 14.64
C MET A 237 14.43 -4.84 14.08
N VAL A 238 13.46 -4.05 13.64
CA VAL A 238 12.21 -4.50 13.01
C VAL A 238 12.18 -4.08 11.57
N ALA A 239 11.84 -4.99 10.68
CA ALA A 239 11.56 -4.70 9.29
C ALA A 239 10.18 -5.22 8.91
N GLY A 240 9.59 -4.61 7.90
CA GLY A 240 8.28 -5.00 7.37
C GLY A 240 8.28 -5.09 5.85
N ILE A 241 7.55 -6.08 5.34
CA ILE A 241 7.36 -6.32 3.90
C ILE A 241 5.93 -6.75 3.62
N SER A 242 5.49 -6.55 2.37
CA SER A 242 4.21 -7.05 1.87
C SER A 242 4.45 -8.09 0.79
N CYS A 243 3.72 -9.19 0.86
CA CYS A 243 3.64 -10.22 -0.17
C CYS A 243 2.24 -10.22 -0.77
N GLY A 244 2.10 -10.65 -2.02
CA GLY A 244 0.82 -10.78 -2.69
C GLY A 244 0.57 -12.20 -3.15
N LEU A 245 -0.70 -12.57 -3.23
CA LEU A 245 -1.15 -13.82 -3.84
C LEU A 245 -1.94 -13.50 -5.09
N VAL A 246 -1.61 -14.16 -6.18
CA VAL A 246 -2.38 -14.16 -7.42
C VAL A 246 -2.74 -15.60 -7.75
N THR A 247 -4.05 -15.90 -7.85
CA THR A 247 -4.57 -17.24 -8.11
C THR A 247 -5.03 -17.36 -9.56
N GLY A 248 -4.93 -18.55 -10.13
CA GLY A 248 -5.46 -18.88 -11.45
C GLY A 248 -6.85 -19.51 -11.39
N ASP A 249 -7.12 -20.39 -12.34
CA ASP A 249 -8.43 -21.02 -12.49
C ASP A 249 -8.63 -22.21 -11.51
N THR A 250 -7.54 -22.74 -10.94
CA THR A 250 -7.57 -23.87 -9.98
C THR A 250 -6.85 -23.49 -8.70
N ASP A 251 -7.15 -24.20 -7.61
CA ASP A 251 -6.52 -23.99 -6.30
C ASP A 251 -5.00 -24.22 -6.30
N ASP A 252 -4.49 -25.03 -7.23
CA ASP A 252 -3.06 -25.31 -7.38
C ASP A 252 -2.34 -24.30 -8.31
N ASP A 253 -3.10 -23.48 -9.03
CA ASP A 253 -2.55 -22.43 -9.92
C ASP A 253 -2.47 -21.09 -9.19
N PHE A 254 -1.36 -20.86 -8.51
CA PHE A 254 -1.13 -19.61 -7.80
C PHE A 254 0.34 -19.19 -7.80
N LEU A 255 0.56 -17.92 -7.62
CA LEU A 255 1.89 -17.32 -7.41
C LEU A 255 1.90 -16.39 -6.21
N VAL A 256 2.97 -16.49 -5.41
CA VAL A 256 3.25 -15.58 -4.31
C VAL A 256 4.31 -14.58 -4.76
N LEU A 257 3.97 -13.31 -4.71
CA LEU A 257 4.85 -12.21 -5.07
C LEU A 257 5.48 -11.61 -3.81
N THR A 258 6.79 -11.39 -3.82
CA THR A 258 7.48 -10.69 -2.73
C THR A 258 7.56 -9.20 -3.04
N ASP A 259 7.31 -8.35 -2.05
CA ASP A 259 7.35 -6.89 -2.18
C ASP A 259 6.46 -6.36 -3.30
N ILE A 260 5.14 -6.49 -3.10
CA ILE A 260 4.16 -6.04 -4.09
C ILE A 260 4.13 -4.52 -4.23
N GLN A 261 3.98 -4.08 -5.49
CA GLN A 261 3.68 -2.69 -5.83
C GLN A 261 2.17 -2.45 -5.95
N GLY A 262 1.76 -1.17 -6.09
CA GLY A 262 0.35 -0.78 -6.11
C GLY A 262 -0.49 -1.53 -7.14
N LEU A 263 0.01 -1.75 -8.37
CA LEU A 263 -0.74 -2.46 -9.40
C LEU A 263 -0.96 -3.94 -9.07
N GLU A 264 0.02 -4.58 -8.43
CA GLU A 264 -0.06 -5.97 -7.98
C GLU A 264 -1.00 -6.13 -6.78
N ASP A 265 -1.04 -5.12 -5.89
CA ASP A 265 -1.99 -5.02 -4.79
C ASP A 265 -3.44 -4.91 -5.31
N PHE A 266 -3.69 -4.04 -6.30
CA PHE A 266 -5.02 -3.85 -6.89
C PHE A 266 -5.55 -5.07 -7.65
N PHE A 267 -4.69 -5.80 -8.35
CA PHE A 267 -5.10 -6.90 -9.23
C PHE A 267 -4.85 -8.29 -8.65
N GLY A 268 -4.20 -8.37 -7.49
CA GLY A 268 -4.04 -9.59 -6.72
C GLY A 268 -5.32 -10.04 -6.02
N ASP A 269 -5.28 -11.21 -5.42
CA ASP A 269 -6.40 -11.79 -4.68
C ASP A 269 -6.24 -11.62 -3.17
N MET A 270 -5.00 -11.45 -2.69
CA MET A 270 -4.68 -11.20 -1.28
C MET A 270 -3.36 -10.43 -1.18
N ASP A 271 -3.27 -9.48 -0.26
CA ASP A 271 -2.02 -8.96 0.25
C ASP A 271 -1.75 -9.48 1.67
N PHE A 272 -0.51 -9.85 1.93
CA PHE A 272 -0.04 -10.34 3.20
C PHE A 272 1.08 -9.45 3.71
N LYS A 273 0.84 -8.77 4.83
CA LYS A 273 1.82 -7.87 5.46
C LYS A 273 2.45 -8.56 6.66
N VAL A 274 3.77 -8.59 6.69
CA VAL A 274 4.52 -9.21 7.75
C VAL A 274 5.60 -8.26 8.28
N THR A 275 5.75 -8.23 9.59
CA THR A 275 6.86 -7.57 10.29
C THR A 275 7.57 -8.55 11.19
N GLY A 276 8.87 -8.37 11.32
CA GLY A 276 9.66 -9.26 12.15
C GLY A 276 11.03 -8.71 12.49
N THR A 277 11.70 -9.43 13.34
CA THR A 277 13.11 -9.30 13.66
C THR A 277 13.87 -10.50 13.10
N HIS A 278 15.20 -10.49 13.18
CA HIS A 278 16.01 -11.66 12.83
C HIS A 278 15.70 -12.91 13.68
N LYS A 279 14.99 -12.76 14.81
CA LYS A 279 14.60 -13.86 15.71
C LYS A 279 13.22 -14.44 15.40
N GLY A 280 12.38 -13.73 14.67
CA GLY A 280 11.04 -14.22 14.34
C GLY A 280 10.06 -13.11 13.96
N CYS A 281 8.87 -13.55 13.58
CA CYS A 281 7.76 -12.68 13.21
C CYS A 281 7.17 -12.00 14.46
N LEU A 282 6.89 -10.70 14.35
CA LEU A 282 6.23 -9.90 15.39
C LEU A 282 4.75 -9.68 15.09
N LEU A 283 4.45 -9.43 13.83
CA LEU A 283 3.09 -9.15 13.37
C LEU A 283 2.92 -9.67 11.95
N TYR A 284 1.79 -10.28 11.69
CA TYR A 284 1.30 -10.52 10.33
C TYR A 284 -0.17 -10.13 10.23
N THR A 285 -0.59 -9.73 9.05
CA THR A 285 -1.99 -9.45 8.71
C THR A 285 -2.24 -9.83 7.26
N SER A 286 -3.40 -10.40 7.01
CA SER A 286 -3.88 -10.79 5.70
C SER A 286 -5.28 -10.18 5.55
N PRO A 287 -5.39 -8.89 5.21
CA PRO A 287 -6.70 -8.34 4.89
C PRO A 287 -7.24 -9.04 3.65
N SER A 288 -8.35 -9.72 3.83
CA SER A 288 -9.09 -10.26 2.70
C SER A 288 -9.76 -9.12 1.94
N PRO A 289 -9.79 -9.14 0.60
CA PRO A 289 -10.57 -8.18 -0.18
C PRO A 289 -12.06 -8.21 0.16
N ARG A 290 -12.53 -9.24 0.87
CA ARG A 290 -13.93 -9.40 1.32
C ARG A 290 -14.18 -8.82 2.71
N ASP A 291 -13.14 -8.49 3.44
CA ASP A 291 -13.22 -7.88 4.77
C ASP A 291 -13.18 -6.36 4.67
#